data_f6fe2cb72c4203e8ed87d05d2bace5cf
#
_entry.id   f6fe2cb72c4203e8ed87d05d2bace5cf
#
_cell.length_a   1.000
_cell.length_b   1.000
_cell.length_c   1.000
_cell.angle_alpha   90.00
_cell.angle_beta   90.00
_cell.angle_gamma   90.00
#
_symmetry.space_group_name_H-M   'P 1'
#
loop_
_entity.id
_entity.type
_entity.pdbx_description
1 polymer ?
#
loop_
_entity_poly.entity_id
_entity_poly.type
_entity_poly.pdbx_seq_one_letter_code
_entity_poly.pdbx_strand_id
1 'polypeptide(L)'
;MTAFRRILHPTDFSRASAPALRRAVALARACRAPLVLLHVMTPPSPFIGEGTPPSSYADLLILARRSAKRRLAAVLVRVRRTGVRAQSVFAEGLPADEILRAARRTRADLIVMGTHGRTGVSRVFMGSVAERVVRESRCPVLTVRAHGR
;
A
#
# COMPACT_ATOMS: atom_id res chain seq x y z
N MET A 1 11.32 -10.18 24.13
CA MET A 1 10.74 -9.19 23.22
C MET A 1 10.23 -9.89 21.96
N THR A 2 8.98 -9.76 21.65
CA THR A 2 8.40 -10.39 20.46
C THR A 2 8.75 -9.54 19.25
N ALA A 3 9.72 -9.97 18.48
CA ALA A 3 10.05 -9.31 17.23
C ALA A 3 8.95 -9.63 16.18
N PHE A 4 8.58 -8.64 15.37
CA PHE A 4 7.67 -8.87 14.25
C PHE A 4 8.27 -9.89 13.28
N ARG A 5 7.41 -10.80 12.80
CA ARG A 5 7.80 -11.90 11.91
C ARG A 5 7.49 -11.61 10.45
N ARG A 6 6.52 -10.74 10.18
CA ARG A 6 6.14 -10.35 8.82
C ARG A 6 5.43 -9.01 8.82
N ILE A 7 5.98 -8.06 8.08
CA ILE A 7 5.47 -6.70 8.01
C ILE A 7 4.78 -6.50 6.66
N LEU A 8 3.56 -5.93 6.67
CA LEU A 8 2.84 -5.50 5.47
C LEU A 8 2.95 -3.98 5.34
N HIS A 9 3.33 -3.50 4.15
CA HIS A 9 3.31 -2.09 3.81
C HIS A 9 2.46 -1.85 2.57
N PRO A 10 1.25 -1.30 2.71
CA PRO A 10 0.47 -0.82 1.59
C PRO A 10 1.04 0.50 1.08
N THR A 11 1.20 0.61 -0.23
CA THR A 11 1.70 1.81 -0.90
C THR A 11 0.76 2.24 -2.03
N ASP A 12 0.49 3.53 -2.10
CA ASP A 12 -0.19 4.18 -3.23
C ASP A 12 0.79 4.91 -4.16
N PHE A 13 2.09 4.74 -3.92
CA PHE A 13 3.21 5.39 -4.60
C PHE A 13 3.27 6.91 -4.42
N SER A 14 2.48 7.49 -3.54
CA SER A 14 2.52 8.93 -3.25
C SER A 14 3.78 9.31 -2.46
N ARG A 15 4.12 10.60 -2.51
CA ARG A 15 5.16 11.15 -1.62
C ARG A 15 4.77 11.01 -0.15
N ALA A 16 3.47 11.05 0.16
CA ALA A 16 2.96 10.89 1.50
C ALA A 16 3.19 9.49 2.07
N SER A 17 3.25 8.44 1.23
CA SER A 17 3.53 7.08 1.66
C SER A 17 5.03 6.78 1.85
N ALA A 18 5.93 7.60 1.32
CA ALA A 18 7.36 7.36 1.37
C ALA A 18 7.95 7.29 2.81
N PRO A 19 7.55 8.14 3.78
CA PRO A 19 7.99 7.99 5.17
C PRO A 19 7.58 6.66 5.79
N ALA A 20 6.37 6.17 5.49
CA ALA A 20 5.89 4.88 5.96
C ALA A 20 6.71 3.72 5.37
N LEU A 21 7.05 3.78 4.09
CA LEU A 21 7.95 2.79 3.46
C LEU A 21 9.32 2.76 4.13
N ARG A 22 9.93 3.93 4.37
CA ARG A 22 11.23 3.99 5.08
C ARG A 22 11.14 3.37 6.47
N ARG A 23 10.06 3.63 7.20
CA ARG A 23 9.84 3.05 8.54
C ARG A 23 9.63 1.54 8.47
N ALA A 24 8.85 1.06 7.49
CA ALA A 24 8.64 -0.37 7.27
C ALA A 24 9.96 -1.11 6.96
N VAL A 25 10.80 -0.54 6.10
CA VAL A 25 12.13 -1.09 5.80
C VAL A 25 13.02 -1.13 7.03
N ALA A 26 13.07 -0.04 7.81
CA ALA A 26 13.87 0.02 9.03
C ALA A 26 13.45 -1.05 10.07
N LEU A 27 12.14 -1.22 10.27
CA LEU A 27 11.59 -2.24 11.16
C LEU A 27 11.85 -3.65 10.64
N ALA A 28 11.67 -3.88 9.34
CA ALA A 28 11.94 -5.17 8.71
C ALA A 28 13.40 -5.59 8.90
N ARG A 29 14.34 -4.65 8.76
CA ARG A 29 15.77 -4.90 9.04
C ARG A 29 16.02 -5.21 10.51
N ALA A 30 15.51 -4.38 11.41
CA ALA A 30 15.71 -4.53 12.86
C ALA A 30 15.15 -5.86 13.38
N CYS A 31 13.98 -6.28 12.88
CA CYS A 31 13.34 -7.53 13.27
C CYS A 31 13.79 -8.74 12.45
N ARG A 32 14.62 -8.55 11.42
CA ARG A 32 14.95 -9.59 10.41
C ARG A 32 13.71 -10.21 9.75
N ALA A 33 12.63 -9.43 9.69
CA ALA A 33 11.34 -9.83 9.15
C ALA A 33 11.24 -9.61 7.64
N PRO A 34 10.60 -10.50 6.88
CA PRO A 34 10.24 -10.21 5.50
C PRO A 34 9.22 -9.08 5.43
N LEU A 35 9.34 -8.26 4.39
CA LEU A 35 8.45 -7.15 4.08
C LEU A 35 7.55 -7.51 2.87
N VAL A 36 6.26 -7.40 3.05
CA VAL A 36 5.27 -7.53 1.98
C VAL A 36 4.87 -6.12 1.52
N LEU A 37 5.18 -5.78 0.29
CA LEU A 37 4.73 -4.55 -0.36
C LEU A 37 3.39 -4.83 -1.04
N LEU A 38 2.35 -4.09 -0.69
CA LEU A 38 1.02 -4.20 -1.30
C LEU A 38 0.70 -2.94 -2.07
N HIS A 39 0.26 -3.08 -3.30
CA HIS A 39 -0.45 -2.01 -3.99
C HIS A 39 -1.86 -2.46 -4.33
N VAL A 40 -2.83 -1.64 -3.96
CA VAL A 40 -4.24 -1.83 -4.30
C VAL A 40 -4.61 -0.82 -5.37
N MET A 41 -4.97 -1.32 -6.54
CA MET A 41 -5.53 -0.50 -7.61
C MET A 41 -7.05 -0.44 -7.45
N THR A 42 -7.58 0.76 -7.30
CA THR A 42 -9.01 0.98 -7.46
C THR A 42 -9.29 1.14 -8.95
N PRO A 43 -10.07 0.24 -9.57
CA PRO A 43 -10.41 0.39 -10.97
C PRO A 43 -11.05 1.75 -11.24
N PRO A 44 -10.70 2.44 -12.33
CA PRO A 44 -11.39 3.66 -12.72
C PRO A 44 -12.88 3.36 -12.93
N SER A 45 -13.75 4.36 -12.67
CA SER A 45 -15.18 4.20 -12.91
C SER A 45 -15.44 3.92 -14.40
N PRO A 46 -16.31 2.94 -14.74
CA PRO A 46 -16.73 2.73 -16.13
C PRO A 46 -17.56 3.91 -16.68
N PHE A 47 -18.07 4.78 -15.81
CA PHE A 47 -18.80 5.99 -16.19
C PHE A 47 -17.82 7.14 -16.53
N ILE A 48 -16.99 6.95 -17.54
CA ILE A 48 -16.22 8.03 -18.14
C ILE A 48 -17.06 8.62 -19.25
N GLY A 49 -17.99 9.51 -18.91
CA GLY A 49 -18.81 10.28 -19.85
C GLY A 49 -19.67 9.44 -20.81
N GLU A 50 -20.80 9.98 -21.22
CA GLU A 50 -21.59 9.41 -22.29
C GLU A 50 -20.75 9.38 -23.57
N GLY A 51 -20.49 8.18 -24.12
CA GLY A 51 -19.85 8.01 -25.42
C GLY A 51 -18.46 7.37 -25.45
N THR A 52 -17.88 6.97 -24.31
CA THR A 52 -16.60 6.22 -24.34
C THR A 52 -16.87 4.77 -24.74
N PRO A 53 -16.27 4.25 -25.86
CA PRO A 53 -16.48 2.88 -26.28
C PRO A 53 -16.01 1.88 -25.20
N PRO A 54 -16.69 0.74 -25.00
CA PRO A 54 -16.30 -0.31 -24.06
C PRO A 54 -14.85 -0.81 -24.26
N SER A 55 -14.37 -0.84 -25.50
CA SER A 55 -12.99 -1.19 -25.86
C SER A 55 -11.98 -0.22 -25.25
N SER A 56 -12.26 1.08 -25.24
CA SER A 56 -11.36 2.09 -24.65
C SER A 56 -11.23 1.93 -23.14
N TYR A 57 -12.30 1.52 -22.45
CA TYR A 57 -12.24 1.26 -21.01
C TYR A 57 -11.39 0.03 -20.69
N ALA A 58 -11.52 -1.05 -21.45
CA ALA A 58 -10.70 -2.24 -21.31
C ALA A 58 -9.20 -1.92 -21.50
N ASP A 59 -8.89 -1.14 -22.53
CA ASP A 59 -7.51 -0.70 -22.81
C ASP A 59 -6.95 0.17 -21.68
N LEU A 60 -7.74 1.08 -21.15
CA LEU A 60 -7.35 1.91 -19.99
C LEU A 60 -7.05 1.05 -18.76
N LEU A 61 -7.86 0.03 -18.49
CA LEU A 61 -7.61 -0.91 -17.39
C LEU A 61 -6.30 -1.67 -17.58
N ILE A 62 -6.04 -2.15 -18.79
CA ILE A 62 -4.79 -2.87 -19.11
C ILE A 62 -3.58 -1.96 -18.87
N LEU A 63 -3.63 -0.73 -19.35
CA LEU A 63 -2.55 0.25 -19.17
C LEU A 63 -2.35 0.61 -17.70
N ALA A 64 -3.42 0.84 -16.96
CA ALA A 64 -3.38 1.14 -15.53
C ALA A 64 -2.74 -0.02 -14.73
N ARG A 65 -3.15 -1.26 -15.00
CA ARG A 65 -2.58 -2.46 -14.37
C ARG A 65 -1.09 -2.60 -14.67
N ARG A 66 -0.69 -2.43 -15.93
CA ARG A 66 0.73 -2.50 -16.35
C ARG A 66 1.56 -1.43 -15.66
N SER A 67 1.06 -0.20 -15.60
CA SER A 67 1.74 0.91 -14.94
C SER A 67 1.92 0.66 -13.45
N ALA A 68 0.85 0.26 -12.75
CA ALA A 68 0.88 -0.04 -11.32
C ALA A 68 1.84 -1.19 -10.99
N LYS A 69 1.81 -2.28 -11.77
CA LYS A 69 2.72 -3.42 -11.57
C LYS A 69 4.19 -3.03 -11.80
N ARG A 70 4.49 -2.22 -12.82
CA ARG A 70 5.87 -1.71 -13.04
C ARG A 70 6.35 -0.85 -11.89
N ARG A 71 5.51 0.06 -11.38
CA ARG A 71 5.85 0.89 -10.21
C ARG A 71 6.10 0.04 -8.97
N LEU A 72 5.26 -0.97 -8.73
CA LEU A 72 5.40 -1.88 -7.60
C LEU A 72 6.71 -2.69 -7.71
N ALA A 73 7.04 -3.19 -8.89
CA ALA A 73 8.29 -3.89 -9.14
C ALA A 73 9.51 -2.99 -8.89
N ALA A 74 9.46 -1.72 -9.31
CA ALA A 74 10.54 -0.77 -9.05
C ALA A 74 10.75 -0.50 -7.54
N VAL A 75 9.65 -0.39 -6.78
CA VAL A 75 9.73 -0.26 -5.31
C VAL A 75 10.34 -1.53 -4.70
N LEU A 76 9.91 -2.71 -5.14
CA LEU A 76 10.42 -3.99 -4.67
C LEU A 76 11.93 -4.12 -4.88
N VAL A 77 12.42 -3.77 -6.06
CA VAL A 77 13.87 -3.78 -6.36
C VAL A 77 14.64 -2.86 -5.42
N ARG A 78 14.15 -1.63 -5.20
CA ARG A 78 14.79 -0.68 -4.27
C ARG A 78 14.82 -1.21 -2.84
N VAL A 79 13.73 -1.82 -2.37
CA VAL A 79 13.68 -2.39 -1.03
C VAL A 79 14.65 -3.55 -0.89
N ARG A 80 14.70 -4.46 -1.86
CA ARG A 80 15.63 -5.60 -1.84
C ARG A 80 17.10 -5.18 -1.81
N ARG A 81 17.45 -4.08 -2.48
CA ARG A 81 18.80 -3.49 -2.43
C ARG A 81 19.22 -3.04 -1.03
N THR A 82 18.28 -2.81 -0.12
CA THR A 82 18.59 -2.51 1.29
C THR A 82 18.92 -3.74 2.14
N GLY A 83 18.93 -4.94 1.55
CA GLY A 83 19.15 -6.21 2.23
C GLY A 83 17.91 -6.80 2.91
N VAL A 84 16.74 -6.18 2.75
CA VAL A 84 15.47 -6.69 3.29
C VAL A 84 14.90 -7.75 2.36
N ARG A 85 14.53 -8.90 2.90
CA ARG A 85 13.74 -9.89 2.17
C ARG A 85 12.36 -9.32 1.91
N ALA A 86 12.00 -9.13 0.65
CA ALA A 86 10.75 -8.50 0.28
C ALA A 86 10.06 -9.23 -0.86
N GLN A 87 8.73 -9.22 -0.83
CA GLN A 87 7.84 -9.66 -1.91
C GLN A 87 6.78 -8.59 -2.16
N SER A 88 6.16 -8.63 -3.33
CA SER A 88 5.09 -7.71 -3.69
C SER A 88 3.79 -8.45 -3.96
N VAL A 89 2.69 -7.81 -3.60
CA VAL A 89 1.32 -8.24 -3.87
C VAL A 89 0.61 -7.10 -4.57
N PHE A 90 -0.01 -7.42 -5.70
CA PHE A 90 -0.91 -6.51 -6.41
C PHE A 90 -2.35 -6.98 -6.22
N ALA A 91 -3.23 -6.08 -5.84
CA ALA A 91 -4.65 -6.34 -5.66
C ALA A 91 -5.49 -5.27 -6.35
N GLU A 92 -6.73 -5.61 -6.67
CA GLU A 92 -7.72 -4.67 -7.21
C GLU A 92 -8.95 -4.68 -6.33
N GLY A 93 -9.47 -3.49 -6.02
CA GLY A 93 -10.66 -3.34 -5.20
C GLY A 93 -10.63 -2.12 -4.29
N LEU A 94 -11.38 -2.21 -3.19
CA LEU A 94 -11.41 -1.17 -2.17
C LEU A 94 -10.14 -1.26 -1.30
N PRO A 95 -9.38 -0.17 -1.17
CA PRO A 95 -8.07 -0.22 -0.52
C PRO A 95 -8.07 -0.82 0.88
N ALA A 96 -8.99 -0.40 1.75
CA ALA A 96 -9.03 -0.92 3.13
C ALA A 96 -9.33 -2.42 3.17
N ASP A 97 -10.29 -2.90 2.36
CA ASP A 97 -10.66 -4.31 2.31
C ASP A 97 -9.49 -5.18 1.83
N GLU A 98 -8.81 -4.74 0.77
CA GLU A 98 -7.68 -5.47 0.21
C GLU A 98 -6.46 -5.46 1.13
N ILE A 99 -6.21 -4.35 1.86
CA ILE A 99 -5.15 -4.30 2.88
C ILE A 99 -5.43 -5.32 4.00
N LEU A 100 -6.65 -5.33 4.53
CA LEU A 100 -7.05 -6.27 5.58
C LEU A 100 -7.02 -7.72 5.10
N ARG A 101 -7.45 -7.97 3.86
CA ARG A 101 -7.37 -9.29 3.23
C ARG A 101 -5.93 -9.74 3.04
N ALA A 102 -5.06 -8.87 2.52
CA ALA A 102 -3.64 -9.15 2.32
C ALA A 102 -2.94 -9.43 3.67
N ALA A 103 -3.23 -8.67 4.71
CA ALA A 103 -2.68 -8.91 6.05
C ALA A 103 -3.00 -10.32 6.55
N ARG A 104 -4.25 -10.76 6.40
CA ARG A 104 -4.66 -12.13 6.76
C ARG A 104 -3.98 -13.19 5.90
N ARG A 105 -4.02 -13.04 4.57
CA ARG A 105 -3.45 -14.02 3.62
C ARG A 105 -1.95 -14.19 3.79
N THR A 106 -1.25 -13.10 4.03
CA THR A 106 0.20 -13.14 4.22
C THR A 106 0.61 -13.43 5.66
N ARG A 107 -0.34 -13.52 6.58
CA ARG A 107 -0.09 -13.67 8.02
C ARG A 107 0.83 -12.57 8.54
N ALA A 108 0.59 -11.33 8.11
CA ALA A 108 1.30 -10.18 8.62
C ALA A 108 0.94 -9.95 10.10
N ASP A 109 1.94 -9.67 10.90
CA ASP A 109 1.79 -9.37 12.33
C ASP A 109 2.06 -7.89 12.66
N LEU A 110 2.34 -7.08 11.62
CA LEU A 110 2.36 -5.63 11.67
C LEU A 110 1.98 -5.07 10.30
N ILE A 111 1.11 -4.04 10.30
CA ILE A 111 0.89 -3.18 9.14
C ILE A 111 1.59 -1.85 9.39
N VAL A 112 2.37 -1.36 8.43
CA VAL A 112 2.99 -0.03 8.48
C VAL A 112 2.49 0.78 7.30
N MET A 113 1.75 1.87 7.54
CA MET A 113 1.12 2.64 6.48
C MET A 113 1.15 4.14 6.75
N GLY A 114 0.99 4.94 5.70
CA GLY A 114 0.82 6.38 5.83
C GLY A 114 -0.54 6.74 6.43
N THR A 115 -0.62 7.86 7.14
CA THR A 115 -1.91 8.40 7.64
C THR A 115 -2.77 8.99 6.52
N HIS A 116 -2.15 9.39 5.39
CA HIS A 116 -2.80 9.98 4.23
C HIS A 116 -2.30 9.31 2.96
N GLY A 117 -3.17 9.22 1.96
CA GLY A 117 -2.84 8.77 0.62
C GLY A 117 -2.77 9.93 -0.38
N ARG A 118 -3.08 9.64 -1.64
CA ARG A 118 -3.04 10.58 -2.76
C ARG A 118 -3.86 11.85 -2.56
N THR A 119 -4.95 11.79 -1.81
CA THR A 119 -5.89 12.90 -1.62
C THR A 119 -5.50 13.89 -0.53
N GLY A 120 -4.43 13.63 0.23
CA GLY A 120 -3.67 14.53 1.12
C GLY A 120 -4.38 15.71 1.80
N VAL A 121 -5.68 15.68 1.93
CA VAL A 121 -6.50 16.81 2.39
C VAL A 121 -6.58 16.76 3.91
N SER A 122 -5.93 17.74 4.55
CA SER A 122 -5.99 18.00 5.99
C SER A 122 -4.88 17.35 6.84
N ARG A 123 -4.08 18.21 7.43
CA ARG A 123 -3.01 17.84 8.39
C ARG A 123 -3.54 17.31 9.73
N VAL A 124 -4.85 17.39 9.96
CA VAL A 124 -5.48 17.13 11.26
C VAL A 124 -6.16 15.77 11.32
N PHE A 125 -6.66 15.25 10.22
CA PHE A 125 -7.44 14.01 10.21
C PHE A 125 -6.68 12.84 9.55
N MET A 126 -6.86 11.65 10.10
CA MET A 126 -6.42 10.40 9.46
C MET A 126 -7.27 10.15 8.21
N GLY A 127 -6.67 9.71 7.10
CA GLY A 127 -7.41 9.35 5.89
C GLY A 127 -8.32 8.16 6.13
N SER A 128 -9.44 8.11 5.42
CA SER A 128 -10.49 7.09 5.58
C SER A 128 -9.97 5.64 5.48
N VAL A 129 -9.01 5.39 4.60
CA VAL A 129 -8.40 4.06 4.45
C VAL A 129 -7.60 3.70 5.71
N ALA A 130 -6.76 4.62 6.19
CA ALA A 130 -5.94 4.38 7.39
C ALA A 130 -6.80 4.20 8.63
N GLU A 131 -7.82 5.04 8.80
CA GLU A 131 -8.78 4.95 9.90
C GLU A 131 -9.48 3.58 9.91
N ARG A 132 -9.98 3.13 8.77
CA ARG A 132 -10.67 1.86 8.66
C ARG A 132 -9.74 0.68 8.92
N VAL A 133 -8.51 0.71 8.39
CA VAL A 133 -7.52 -0.33 8.63
C VAL A 133 -7.16 -0.40 10.12
N VAL A 134 -6.94 0.74 10.79
CA VAL A 134 -6.66 0.77 12.25
C VAL A 134 -7.80 0.17 13.04
N ARG A 135 -9.04 0.48 12.68
CA ARG A 135 -10.22 -0.01 13.40
C ARG A 135 -10.48 -1.51 13.22
N GLU A 136 -10.24 -2.04 12.01
CA GLU A 136 -10.65 -3.39 11.63
C GLU A 136 -9.50 -4.41 11.57
N SER A 137 -8.25 -3.97 11.74
CA SER A 137 -7.10 -4.86 11.69
C SER A 137 -7.05 -5.80 12.90
N ARG A 138 -6.66 -7.04 12.64
CA ARG A 138 -6.41 -8.05 13.68
C ARG A 138 -4.97 -8.04 14.19
N CYS A 139 -4.09 -7.30 13.55
CA CYS A 139 -2.71 -7.11 13.98
C CYS A 139 -2.44 -5.62 14.24
N PRO A 140 -1.40 -5.28 14.99
CA PRO A 140 -0.99 -3.89 15.19
C PRO A 140 -0.82 -3.12 13.88
N VAL A 141 -1.19 -1.84 13.91
CA VAL A 141 -1.04 -0.92 12.78
C VAL A 141 -0.19 0.27 13.22
N LEU A 142 0.94 0.46 12.58
CA LEU A 142 1.77 1.63 12.74
C LEU A 142 1.44 2.63 11.64
N THR A 143 0.84 3.74 12.02
CA THR A 143 0.58 4.86 11.11
C THR A 143 1.73 5.86 11.15
N VAL A 144 2.17 6.31 9.99
CA VAL A 144 3.29 7.25 9.85
C VAL A 144 2.79 8.51 9.17
N ARG A 145 2.97 9.66 9.82
CA ARG A 145 2.65 10.95 9.21
C ARG A 145 3.71 11.34 8.19
N ALA A 146 3.28 11.87 7.05
CA ALA A 146 4.17 12.61 6.18
C ALA A 146 4.44 13.98 6.83
N HIS A 147 5.67 14.22 7.26
CA HIS A 147 6.06 15.57 7.67
C HIS A 147 6.16 16.41 6.38
N GLY A 148 5.21 17.32 6.19
CA GLY A 148 5.37 18.36 5.21
C GLY A 148 6.43 19.34 5.72
N ARG A 149 7.46 19.59 4.91
CA ARG A 149 8.20 20.83 4.98
C ARG A 149 7.33 21.94 4.40
#